data_0b85410ef339483bd98f1b9ffd7490ab
#
_entry.id   0b85410ef339483bd98f1b9ffd7490ab
#
_cell.length_a   1.000
_cell.length_b   1.000
_cell.length_c   1.000
_cell.angle_alpha   90.00
_cell.angle_beta   90.00
_cell.angle_gamma   90.00
#
_symmetry.space_group_name_H-M   'P 1'
#
loop_
_entity.id
_entity.type
_entity.pdbx_description
1 polymer ?
#
loop_
_entity_poly.entity_id
_entity_poly.type
_entity_poly.pdbx_seq_one_letter_code
_entity_poly.pdbx_strand_id
1 'polypeptide(L)'
;MMARPKNRRKSTERRLKLPQINWRAFGITLSAIVGVCAVVAVVMWGVDQPIRTVSVSGRFQRVAPVDVERVVKEHVRGAGLLSVDLRSVRQALHTIPWVDSVSVQRSWPRGLNVFVVEQVAAARWGERGLLNTRGELFATDERHIPPELAQLSGPDGKEAEVAQRYLAAQGRLQQAGLRLTALRLDARGAWELDLANGVTVRLGRRQFDERFDKFITAALKIVTQRGDDIAYIDMRYTNGFAIGWRSTNSNNNPPHPAAGGNGGRNA
;
A
#
# COMPACT_ATOMS: atom_id res chain seq x y z
N MET A 1 -98.09 -37.63 24.55
CA MET A 1 -97.09 -37.71 23.44
C MET A 1 -96.82 -36.32 22.95
N MET A 2 -95.70 -35.71 23.38
CA MET A 2 -95.35 -34.32 22.99
C MET A 2 -94.18 -34.39 21.99
N ALA A 3 -94.41 -33.89 20.78
CA ALA A 3 -93.38 -33.81 19.72
C ALA A 3 -92.44 -32.60 19.94
N ARG A 4 -91.11 -32.86 19.96
CA ARG A 4 -90.10 -31.88 20.04
C ARG A 4 -89.87 -31.11 18.71
N PRO A 5 -89.76 -29.80 18.68
CA PRO A 5 -89.46 -29.07 17.46
C PRO A 5 -87.98 -29.22 17.06
N LYS A 6 -87.76 -29.56 15.76
CA LYS A 6 -86.46 -29.70 15.12
C LYS A 6 -85.84 -28.28 14.80
N ASN A 7 -84.86 -27.92 15.52
CA ASN A 7 -84.14 -26.62 15.32
C ASN A 7 -83.26 -26.72 14.06
N ARG A 8 -83.70 -26.12 12.94
CA ARG A 8 -82.90 -25.97 11.69
C ARG A 8 -81.92 -24.83 11.85
N ARG A 9 -80.66 -25.16 12.08
CA ARG A 9 -79.53 -24.18 11.95
C ARG A 9 -79.45 -23.75 10.49
N LYS A 10 -79.79 -22.49 10.21
CA LYS A 10 -79.44 -21.82 8.94
C LYS A 10 -77.90 -21.65 8.84
N SER A 11 -77.30 -22.36 7.89
CA SER A 11 -75.90 -22.12 7.50
C SER A 11 -75.84 -20.78 6.79
N THR A 12 -75.21 -19.79 7.41
CA THR A 12 -74.91 -18.50 6.78
C THR A 12 -73.68 -18.70 5.89
N GLU A 13 -73.91 -19.03 4.63
CA GLU A 13 -72.87 -18.99 3.62
C GLU A 13 -72.37 -17.57 3.50
N ARG A 14 -71.19 -17.28 4.08
CA ARG A 14 -70.39 -16.04 3.80
C ARG A 14 -69.94 -16.11 2.35
N ARG A 15 -70.74 -15.61 1.43
CA ARG A 15 -70.29 -15.33 0.05
C ARG A 15 -69.25 -14.26 0.14
N LEU A 16 -67.97 -14.62 -0.06
CA LEU A 16 -66.86 -13.70 -0.28
C LEU A 16 -67.21 -12.86 -1.50
N LYS A 17 -67.58 -11.62 -1.28
CA LYS A 17 -67.75 -10.63 -2.36
C LYS A 17 -66.39 -10.36 -2.92
N LEU A 18 -66.03 -10.99 -4.01
CA LEU A 18 -64.83 -10.62 -4.78
C LEU A 18 -64.99 -9.17 -5.23
N PRO A 19 -63.97 -8.33 -5.00
CA PRO A 19 -64.01 -6.92 -5.43
C PRO A 19 -64.23 -6.89 -6.95
N GLN A 20 -65.25 -6.16 -7.40
CA GLN A 20 -65.48 -5.96 -8.81
C GLN A 20 -64.33 -5.07 -9.34
N ILE A 21 -63.36 -5.69 -9.99
CA ILE A 21 -62.25 -5.00 -10.66
C ILE A 21 -62.86 -4.25 -11.84
N ASN A 22 -62.75 -2.91 -11.78
CA ASN A 22 -63.16 -2.07 -12.88
C ASN A 22 -62.10 -2.16 -14.00
N TRP A 23 -62.25 -3.10 -14.91
CA TRP A 23 -61.29 -3.40 -15.97
C TRP A 23 -60.97 -2.19 -16.85
N ARG A 24 -61.92 -1.24 -16.98
CA ARG A 24 -61.66 0.02 -17.72
C ARG A 24 -60.69 0.94 -16.96
N ALA A 25 -60.91 1.11 -15.67
CA ALA A 25 -59.99 1.92 -14.84
C ALA A 25 -58.63 1.27 -14.75
N PHE A 26 -58.55 -0.09 -14.59
CA PHE A 26 -57.30 -0.81 -14.59
C PHE A 26 -56.55 -0.67 -15.95
N GLY A 27 -57.25 -0.77 -17.08
CA GLY A 27 -56.65 -0.57 -18.39
C GLY A 27 -56.10 0.84 -18.58
N ILE A 28 -56.81 1.88 -18.13
CA ILE A 28 -56.33 3.29 -18.21
C ILE A 28 -55.11 3.50 -17.33
N THR A 29 -55.10 3.00 -16.11
CA THR A 29 -53.96 3.14 -15.21
C THR A 29 -52.72 2.40 -15.74
N LEU A 30 -52.93 1.18 -16.27
CA LEU A 30 -51.83 0.38 -16.86
C LEU A 30 -51.22 1.10 -18.09
N SER A 31 -52.11 1.62 -19.00
CA SER A 31 -51.62 2.34 -20.17
C SER A 31 -50.88 3.64 -19.81
N ALA A 32 -51.32 4.37 -18.77
CA ALA A 32 -50.63 5.54 -18.27
C ALA A 32 -49.24 5.19 -17.70
N ILE A 33 -49.14 4.10 -16.92
CA ILE A 33 -47.87 3.61 -16.40
C ILE A 33 -46.92 3.23 -17.55
N VAL A 34 -47.40 2.47 -18.53
CA VAL A 34 -46.62 2.08 -19.73
C VAL A 34 -46.15 3.32 -20.49
N GLY A 35 -47.03 4.31 -20.68
CA GLY A 35 -46.69 5.58 -21.32
C GLY A 35 -45.58 6.35 -20.59
N VAL A 36 -45.70 6.47 -19.27
CA VAL A 36 -44.65 7.10 -18.44
C VAL A 36 -43.33 6.33 -18.51
N CYS A 37 -43.37 5.01 -18.42
CA CYS A 37 -42.19 4.17 -18.54
C CYS A 37 -41.52 4.33 -19.93
N ALA A 38 -42.32 4.41 -21.01
CA ALA A 38 -41.80 4.61 -22.36
C ALA A 38 -41.12 5.99 -22.50
N VAL A 39 -41.74 7.06 -21.98
CA VAL A 39 -41.15 8.40 -21.97
C VAL A 39 -39.86 8.42 -21.18
N VAL A 40 -39.84 7.83 -19.98
CA VAL A 40 -38.61 7.72 -19.15
C VAL A 40 -37.53 6.95 -19.88
N ALA A 41 -37.85 5.84 -20.54
CA ALA A 41 -36.91 5.04 -21.32
C ALA A 41 -36.28 5.84 -22.47
N VAL A 42 -37.11 6.60 -23.22
CA VAL A 42 -36.63 7.46 -24.32
C VAL A 42 -35.74 8.61 -23.80
N VAL A 43 -36.12 9.23 -22.68
CA VAL A 43 -35.30 10.28 -22.06
C VAL A 43 -33.98 9.69 -21.58
N MET A 44 -33.99 8.55 -20.89
CA MET A 44 -32.78 7.87 -20.42
C MET A 44 -31.87 7.48 -21.58
N TRP A 45 -32.42 6.96 -22.67
CA TRP A 45 -31.65 6.64 -23.88
C TRP A 45 -31.05 7.88 -24.55
N GLY A 46 -31.80 8.99 -24.61
CA GLY A 46 -31.32 10.26 -25.16
C GLY A 46 -30.27 10.95 -24.31
N VAL A 47 -30.29 10.74 -22.99
CA VAL A 47 -29.33 11.33 -22.05
C VAL A 47 -28.06 10.45 -21.90
N ASP A 48 -28.16 9.12 -22.12
CA ASP A 48 -27.01 8.20 -22.05
C ASP A 48 -26.13 8.31 -23.31
N GLN A 49 -25.45 9.41 -23.43
CA GLN A 49 -24.61 9.72 -24.59
C GLN A 49 -23.25 9.00 -24.48
N PRO A 50 -22.67 8.54 -25.61
CA PRO A 50 -21.35 7.91 -25.62
C PRO A 50 -20.26 8.86 -25.11
N ILE A 51 -19.35 8.33 -24.32
CA ILE A 51 -18.22 9.08 -23.76
C ILE A 51 -17.27 9.46 -24.89
N ARG A 52 -16.96 10.75 -25.02
CA ARG A 52 -16.08 11.28 -26.06
C ARG A 52 -14.76 11.82 -25.51
N THR A 53 -14.79 12.36 -24.28
CA THR A 53 -13.63 12.99 -23.66
C THR A 53 -13.28 12.30 -22.37
N VAL A 54 -11.99 12.02 -22.19
CA VAL A 54 -11.42 11.57 -20.92
C VAL A 54 -10.37 12.57 -20.51
N SER A 55 -10.62 13.31 -19.44
CA SER A 55 -9.65 14.23 -18.86
C SER A 55 -8.92 13.52 -17.72
N VAL A 56 -7.61 13.36 -17.87
CA VAL A 56 -6.75 12.78 -16.85
C VAL A 56 -5.99 13.91 -16.17
N SER A 57 -6.04 13.94 -14.83
CA SER A 57 -5.39 14.95 -14.00
C SER A 57 -4.69 14.29 -12.82
N GLY A 58 -3.61 14.90 -12.34
CA GLY A 58 -2.77 14.39 -11.25
C GLY A 58 -1.37 14.96 -11.33
N ARG A 59 -0.53 14.61 -10.36
CA ARG A 59 0.92 14.88 -10.42
C ARG A 59 1.62 13.63 -10.93
N PHE A 60 1.91 13.61 -12.23
CA PHE A 60 2.50 12.46 -12.89
C PHE A 60 4.03 12.56 -12.89
N GLN A 61 4.69 11.58 -12.29
CA GLN A 61 6.14 11.41 -12.27
C GLN A 61 6.56 10.03 -12.79
N ARG A 62 5.78 9.01 -12.52
CA ARG A 62 6.06 7.61 -12.85
C ARG A 62 5.00 6.99 -13.76
N VAL A 63 3.77 7.43 -13.66
CA VAL A 63 2.65 6.95 -14.49
C VAL A 63 2.53 7.85 -15.71
N ALA A 64 2.57 7.26 -16.90
CA ALA A 64 2.29 8.04 -18.10
C ALA A 64 0.77 8.32 -18.21
N PRO A 65 0.32 9.58 -18.36
CA PRO A 65 -1.11 9.89 -18.49
C PRO A 65 -1.79 9.14 -19.64
N VAL A 66 -1.03 8.84 -20.71
CA VAL A 66 -1.52 8.08 -21.87
C VAL A 66 -1.88 6.64 -21.53
N ASP A 67 -1.19 6.01 -20.56
CA ASP A 67 -1.50 4.66 -20.12
C ASP A 67 -2.80 4.64 -19.30
N VAL A 68 -2.99 5.64 -18.44
CA VAL A 68 -4.26 5.84 -17.71
C VAL A 68 -5.42 6.03 -18.71
N GLU A 69 -5.23 6.90 -19.70
CA GLU A 69 -6.25 7.16 -20.73
C GLU A 69 -6.58 5.90 -21.53
N ARG A 70 -5.58 5.10 -21.88
CA ARG A 70 -5.76 3.83 -22.61
C ARG A 70 -6.62 2.86 -21.80
N VAL A 71 -6.29 2.63 -20.52
CA VAL A 71 -7.04 1.74 -19.62
C VAL A 71 -8.49 2.23 -19.49
N VAL A 72 -8.70 3.54 -19.31
CA VAL A 72 -10.06 4.10 -19.22
C VAL A 72 -10.83 3.87 -20.53
N LYS A 73 -10.24 4.21 -21.68
CA LYS A 73 -10.89 4.06 -23.00
C LYS A 73 -11.28 2.62 -23.31
N GLU A 74 -10.46 1.65 -22.89
CA GLU A 74 -10.77 0.22 -23.05
C GLU A 74 -12.02 -0.18 -22.24
N HIS A 75 -12.15 0.32 -21.02
CA HIS A 75 -13.26 -0.03 -20.11
C HIS A 75 -14.55 0.75 -20.37
N VAL A 76 -14.48 1.89 -21.07
CA VAL A 76 -15.67 2.68 -21.41
C VAL A 76 -16.14 2.47 -22.84
N ARG A 77 -15.46 1.60 -23.61
CA ARG A 77 -15.78 1.37 -25.02
C ARG A 77 -17.22 0.87 -25.18
N GLY A 78 -18.04 1.63 -25.89
CA GLY A 78 -19.44 1.31 -26.15
C GLY A 78 -20.39 1.60 -25.00
N ALA A 79 -19.92 2.13 -23.88
CA ALA A 79 -20.77 2.55 -22.77
C ALA A 79 -21.18 4.02 -22.91
N GLY A 80 -22.40 4.33 -22.47
CA GLY A 80 -22.86 5.71 -22.30
C GLY A 80 -22.40 6.31 -20.98
N LEU A 81 -22.55 7.64 -20.84
CA LEU A 81 -22.12 8.34 -19.65
C LEU A 81 -22.85 7.89 -18.37
N LEU A 82 -24.12 7.48 -18.49
CA LEU A 82 -24.92 7.00 -17.35
C LEU A 82 -24.70 5.50 -17.09
N SER A 83 -24.60 4.71 -18.16
CA SER A 83 -24.48 3.25 -18.09
C SER A 83 -23.07 2.76 -17.75
N VAL A 84 -22.02 3.62 -17.86
CA VAL A 84 -20.65 3.25 -17.54
C VAL A 84 -20.48 2.85 -16.06
N ASP A 85 -19.84 1.70 -15.83
CA ASP A 85 -19.46 1.26 -14.50
C ASP A 85 -18.14 1.91 -14.05
N LEU A 86 -18.28 2.99 -13.28
CA LEU A 86 -17.12 3.71 -12.72
C LEU A 86 -16.32 2.89 -11.72
N ARG A 87 -16.91 1.82 -11.12
CA ARG A 87 -16.18 0.94 -10.19
C ARG A 87 -15.21 0.06 -10.97
N SER A 88 -15.67 -0.52 -12.07
CA SER A 88 -14.83 -1.31 -12.97
C SER A 88 -13.64 -0.49 -13.49
N VAL A 89 -13.90 0.74 -13.97
CA VAL A 89 -12.83 1.66 -14.41
C VAL A 89 -11.82 1.92 -13.28
N ARG A 90 -12.30 2.19 -12.08
CA ARG A 90 -11.43 2.44 -10.91
C ARG A 90 -10.59 1.20 -10.57
N GLN A 91 -11.19 0.02 -10.54
CA GLN A 91 -10.48 -1.24 -10.29
C GLN A 91 -9.41 -1.50 -11.33
N ALA A 92 -9.71 -1.27 -12.60
CA ALA A 92 -8.74 -1.42 -13.68
C ALA A 92 -7.53 -0.47 -13.52
N LEU A 93 -7.76 0.78 -13.09
CA LEU A 93 -6.69 1.73 -12.84
C LEU A 93 -5.83 1.36 -11.62
N HIS A 94 -6.40 0.70 -10.62
CA HIS A 94 -5.63 0.18 -9.47
C HIS A 94 -4.71 -1.00 -9.83
N THR A 95 -4.82 -1.60 -11.02
CA THR A 95 -3.85 -2.62 -11.47
C THR A 95 -2.50 -2.02 -11.87
N ILE A 96 -2.42 -0.70 -12.07
CA ILE A 96 -1.17 0.01 -12.36
C ILE A 96 -0.41 0.17 -11.02
N PRO A 97 0.77 -0.44 -10.84
CA PRO A 97 1.46 -0.50 -9.55
C PRO A 97 1.73 0.87 -8.90
N TRP A 98 2.04 1.88 -9.73
CA TRP A 98 2.33 3.23 -9.24
C TRP A 98 1.10 4.08 -8.93
N VAL A 99 -0.11 3.53 -9.05
CA VAL A 99 -1.36 4.22 -8.71
C VAL A 99 -1.73 3.93 -7.26
N ASP A 100 -1.77 4.97 -6.44
CA ASP A 100 -2.19 4.88 -5.04
C ASP A 100 -3.71 4.99 -4.90
N SER A 101 -4.28 6.04 -5.47
CA SER A 101 -5.72 6.25 -5.45
C SER A 101 -6.23 6.88 -6.72
N VAL A 102 -7.48 6.58 -7.04
CA VAL A 102 -8.16 7.07 -8.24
C VAL A 102 -9.54 7.58 -7.90
N SER A 103 -9.85 8.78 -8.36
CA SER A 103 -11.20 9.32 -8.40
C SER A 103 -11.68 9.43 -9.83
N VAL A 104 -12.78 8.76 -10.15
CA VAL A 104 -13.42 8.82 -11.48
C VAL A 104 -14.79 9.47 -11.33
N GLN A 105 -15.01 10.55 -12.06
CA GLN A 105 -16.24 11.34 -12.00
C GLN A 105 -16.79 11.57 -13.41
N ARG A 106 -18.13 11.61 -13.53
CA ARG A 106 -18.79 11.99 -14.77
C ARG A 106 -18.66 13.48 -15.01
N SER A 107 -18.29 13.85 -16.22
CA SER A 107 -18.21 15.24 -16.68
C SER A 107 -19.21 15.47 -17.81
N TRP A 108 -20.29 16.17 -17.50
CA TRP A 108 -21.33 16.45 -18.48
C TRP A 108 -20.83 17.36 -19.61
N PRO A 109 -21.31 17.18 -20.87
CA PRO A 109 -22.34 16.23 -21.28
C PRO A 109 -21.82 14.82 -21.66
N ARG A 110 -20.53 14.62 -21.97
CA ARG A 110 -19.98 13.39 -22.60
C ARG A 110 -18.58 13.03 -22.15
N GLY A 111 -18.20 13.37 -20.93
CA GLY A 111 -16.85 13.22 -20.45
C GLY A 111 -16.73 12.43 -19.17
N LEU A 112 -15.50 11.96 -18.91
CA LEU A 112 -15.04 11.47 -17.61
C LEU A 112 -13.84 12.29 -17.15
N ASN A 113 -13.85 12.68 -15.88
CA ASN A 113 -12.69 13.24 -15.21
C ASN A 113 -12.07 12.16 -14.33
N VAL A 114 -10.81 11.86 -14.57
CA VAL A 114 -10.03 10.88 -13.84
C VAL A 114 -8.92 11.62 -13.11
N PHE A 115 -8.96 11.59 -11.78
CA PHE A 115 -7.91 12.14 -10.94
C PHE A 115 -7.10 10.98 -10.33
N VAL A 116 -5.79 10.98 -10.57
CA VAL A 116 -4.87 9.94 -10.14
C VAL A 116 -3.88 10.51 -9.14
N VAL A 117 -3.69 9.80 -8.04
CA VAL A 117 -2.61 10.02 -7.06
C VAL A 117 -1.61 8.89 -7.21
N GLU A 118 -0.33 9.23 -7.39
CA GLU A 118 0.74 8.24 -7.49
C GLU A 118 1.22 7.78 -6.12
N GLN A 119 1.71 6.54 -6.08
CA GLN A 119 2.43 5.97 -4.95
C GLN A 119 3.72 6.73 -4.67
N VAL A 120 4.02 6.95 -3.41
CA VAL A 120 5.30 7.51 -2.97
C VAL A 120 6.14 6.37 -2.38
N ALA A 121 7.24 6.04 -3.07
CA ALA A 121 8.16 5.03 -2.59
C ALA A 121 8.92 5.57 -1.35
N ALA A 122 8.82 4.84 -0.24
CA ALA A 122 9.51 5.17 1.03
C ALA A 122 10.78 4.34 1.22
N ALA A 123 10.80 3.09 0.72
CA ALA A 123 11.94 2.19 0.85
C ALA A 123 11.93 1.12 -0.25
N ARG A 124 13.07 0.46 -0.42
CA ARG A 124 13.22 -0.73 -1.27
C ARG A 124 12.97 -1.98 -0.44
N TRP A 125 12.35 -3.00 -1.05
CA TRP A 125 12.20 -4.32 -0.47
C TRP A 125 12.90 -5.37 -1.31
N GLY A 126 13.83 -6.08 -0.69
CA GLY A 126 14.65 -7.03 -1.44
C GLY A 126 15.42 -6.35 -2.58
N GLU A 127 15.52 -7.03 -3.73
CA GLU A 127 16.27 -6.51 -4.88
C GLU A 127 15.47 -5.53 -5.72
N ARG A 128 14.16 -5.76 -5.92
CA ARG A 128 13.33 -5.03 -6.89
C ARG A 128 11.99 -4.56 -6.35
N GLY A 129 11.69 -4.83 -5.09
CA GLY A 129 10.45 -4.41 -4.46
C GLY A 129 10.49 -2.95 -4.02
N LEU A 130 9.32 -2.30 -4.00
CA LEU A 130 9.12 -0.97 -3.44
C LEU A 130 7.99 -0.98 -2.41
N LEU A 131 8.27 -0.33 -1.30
CA LEU A 131 7.31 -0.09 -0.21
C LEU A 131 6.90 1.38 -0.21
N ASN A 132 5.61 1.63 -0.01
CA ASN A 132 5.08 2.97 0.11
C ASN A 132 5.22 3.54 1.54
N THR A 133 4.76 4.77 1.76
CA THR A 133 4.80 5.45 3.07
C THR A 133 3.92 4.78 4.13
N ARG A 134 3.02 3.86 3.75
CA ARG A 134 2.21 3.04 4.66
C ARG A 134 2.87 1.70 4.98
N GLY A 135 4.02 1.40 4.35
CA GLY A 135 4.71 0.12 4.49
C GLY A 135 4.11 -1.03 3.66
N GLU A 136 3.31 -0.71 2.66
CA GLU A 136 2.71 -1.68 1.75
C GLU A 136 3.62 -1.92 0.55
N LEU A 137 3.80 -3.18 0.17
CA LEU A 137 4.52 -3.55 -1.05
C LEU A 137 3.62 -3.30 -2.26
N PHE A 138 3.96 -2.29 -3.07
CA PHE A 138 3.16 -1.90 -4.22
C PHE A 138 3.79 -2.24 -5.58
N ALA A 139 5.10 -2.44 -5.63
CA ALA A 139 5.81 -2.90 -6.82
C ALA A 139 6.78 -4.02 -6.44
N THR A 140 6.85 -5.08 -7.25
CA THR A 140 7.65 -6.29 -6.98
C THR A 140 8.79 -6.49 -7.96
N ASP A 141 8.76 -5.84 -9.11
CA ASP A 141 9.79 -5.95 -10.17
C ASP A 141 10.08 -4.58 -10.81
N GLU A 142 10.51 -3.63 -9.98
CA GLU A 142 10.87 -2.29 -10.46
C GLU A 142 12.31 -2.27 -10.97
N ARG A 143 12.50 -1.72 -12.17
CA ARG A 143 13.84 -1.64 -12.80
C ARG A 143 14.59 -0.35 -12.46
N HIS A 144 13.86 0.72 -12.18
CA HIS A 144 14.41 2.05 -11.94
C HIS A 144 14.14 2.48 -10.50
N ILE A 145 14.85 1.86 -9.58
CA ILE A 145 14.74 2.15 -8.14
C ILE A 145 15.62 3.35 -7.79
N PRO A 146 15.08 4.40 -7.15
CA PRO A 146 15.89 5.51 -6.67
C PRO A 146 16.96 5.04 -5.68
N PRO A 147 18.23 5.40 -5.89
CA PRO A 147 19.34 4.92 -5.05
C PRO A 147 19.31 5.46 -3.62
N GLU A 148 18.63 6.58 -3.40
CA GLU A 148 18.47 7.23 -2.10
C GLU A 148 17.53 6.49 -1.14
N LEU A 149 16.73 5.56 -1.64
CA LEU A 149 15.80 4.79 -0.82
C LEU A 149 16.54 3.78 0.06
N ALA A 150 16.14 3.70 1.33
CA ALA A 150 16.66 2.70 2.25
C ALA A 150 16.35 1.29 1.80
N GLN A 151 17.30 0.37 2.02
CA GLN A 151 17.16 -1.03 1.70
C GLN A 151 16.52 -1.79 2.86
N LEU A 152 15.35 -2.37 2.65
CA LEU A 152 14.69 -3.22 3.63
C LEU A 152 14.76 -4.68 3.17
N SER A 153 14.93 -5.59 4.11
CA SER A 153 14.91 -7.02 3.84
C SER A 153 14.42 -7.83 5.02
N GLY A 154 13.78 -8.95 4.74
CA GLY A 154 13.25 -9.86 5.74
C GLY A 154 12.70 -11.13 5.08
N PRO A 155 12.23 -12.09 5.90
CA PRO A 155 11.49 -13.23 5.41
C PRO A 155 10.19 -12.83 4.71
N ASP A 156 9.71 -13.67 3.79
CA ASP A 156 8.45 -13.46 3.09
C ASP A 156 7.28 -13.30 4.08
N GLY A 157 6.40 -12.35 3.80
CA GLY A 157 5.26 -12.01 4.65
C GLY A 157 5.59 -11.10 5.85
N LYS A 158 6.83 -10.61 5.95
CA LYS A 158 7.28 -9.67 6.99
C LYS A 158 7.44 -8.23 6.48
N GLU A 159 7.05 -7.95 5.26
CA GLU A 159 7.20 -6.65 4.60
C GLU A 159 6.61 -5.52 5.44
N ALA A 160 5.37 -5.67 5.86
CA ALA A 160 4.66 -4.65 6.65
C ALA A 160 5.31 -4.44 8.04
N GLU A 161 5.75 -5.52 8.71
CA GLU A 161 6.42 -5.42 10.01
C GLU A 161 7.75 -4.67 9.89
N VAL A 162 8.57 -5.04 8.91
CA VAL A 162 9.88 -4.40 8.68
C VAL A 162 9.70 -2.94 8.29
N ALA A 163 8.74 -2.65 7.40
CA ALA A 163 8.44 -1.29 6.98
C ALA A 163 7.96 -0.39 8.11
N GLN A 164 7.06 -0.87 8.97
CA GLN A 164 6.58 -0.11 10.14
C GLN A 164 7.73 0.22 11.10
N ARG A 165 8.59 -0.74 11.39
CA ARG A 165 9.76 -0.51 12.24
C ARG A 165 10.76 0.46 11.61
N TYR A 166 10.97 0.35 10.29
CA TYR A 166 11.79 1.30 9.56
C TYR A 166 11.26 2.73 9.67
N LEU A 167 9.98 2.95 9.38
CA LEU A 167 9.37 4.28 9.42
C LEU A 167 9.45 4.90 10.84
N ALA A 168 9.18 4.10 11.87
CA ALA A 168 9.28 4.53 13.26
C ALA A 168 10.73 4.87 13.65
N ALA A 169 11.69 3.99 13.29
CA ALA A 169 13.11 4.20 13.57
C ALA A 169 13.69 5.41 12.82
N GLN A 170 13.36 5.55 11.52
CA GLN A 170 13.79 6.65 10.69
C GLN A 170 13.33 8.00 11.22
N GLY A 171 12.06 8.11 11.67
CA GLY A 171 11.53 9.36 12.24
C GLY A 171 12.30 9.81 13.48
N ARG A 172 12.71 8.87 14.33
CA ARG A 172 13.51 9.18 15.54
C ARG A 172 14.98 9.52 15.23
N LEU A 173 15.58 8.82 14.27
CA LEU A 173 16.97 9.08 13.84
C LEU A 173 17.10 10.42 13.13
N GLN A 174 16.12 10.83 12.32
CA GLN A 174 16.12 12.12 11.65
C GLN A 174 16.15 13.30 12.63
N GLN A 175 15.50 13.18 13.79
CA GLN A 175 15.57 14.21 14.85
C GLN A 175 16.99 14.41 15.38
N ALA A 176 17.83 13.37 15.28
CA ALA A 176 19.23 13.41 15.66
C ALA A 176 20.20 13.68 14.48
N GLY A 177 19.66 14.03 13.30
CA GLY A 177 20.46 14.27 12.10
C GLY A 177 21.03 13.01 11.44
N LEU A 178 20.57 11.83 11.83
CA LEU A 178 20.99 10.56 11.24
C LEU A 178 19.95 10.00 10.28
N ARG A 179 20.39 9.25 9.28
CA ARG A 179 19.55 8.58 8.31
C ARG A 179 19.82 7.08 8.31
N LEU A 180 18.75 6.31 8.28
CA LEU A 180 18.80 4.87 8.12
C LEU A 180 18.91 4.51 6.63
N THR A 181 19.92 3.75 6.28
CA THR A 181 20.15 3.30 4.88
C THR A 181 19.71 1.86 4.64
N ALA A 182 19.71 1.03 5.70
CA ALA A 182 19.14 -0.32 5.62
C ALA A 182 18.54 -0.77 6.96
N LEU A 183 17.50 -1.61 6.86
CA LEU A 183 16.95 -2.37 7.99
C LEU A 183 16.76 -3.81 7.55
N ARG A 184 17.37 -4.74 8.28
CA ARG A 184 17.32 -6.16 7.99
C ARG A 184 16.71 -6.96 9.13
N LEU A 185 15.82 -7.86 8.78
CA LEU A 185 15.32 -8.93 9.65
C LEU A 185 15.83 -10.24 9.10
N ASP A 186 16.70 -10.94 9.82
CA ASP A 186 17.19 -12.23 9.37
C ASP A 186 16.15 -13.37 9.56
N ALA A 187 16.40 -14.51 8.96
CA ALA A 187 15.53 -15.68 9.06
C ALA A 187 15.39 -16.22 10.50
N ARG A 188 16.30 -15.85 11.40
CA ARG A 188 16.27 -16.21 12.82
C ARG A 188 15.57 -15.18 13.69
N GLY A 189 15.09 -14.08 13.08
CA GLY A 189 14.39 -12.98 13.73
C GLY A 189 15.31 -11.92 14.33
N ALA A 190 16.61 -11.85 13.96
CA ALA A 190 17.49 -10.81 14.43
C ALA A 190 17.42 -9.56 13.53
N TRP A 191 17.47 -8.41 14.19
CA TRP A 191 17.37 -7.09 13.57
C TRP A 191 18.73 -6.41 13.50
N GLU A 192 19.04 -5.87 12.34
CA GLU A 192 20.21 -5.02 12.09
C GLU A 192 19.80 -3.78 11.31
N LEU A 193 20.42 -2.65 11.67
CA LEU A 193 20.22 -1.35 11.03
C LEU A 193 21.57 -0.83 10.53
N ASP A 194 21.60 -0.27 9.31
CA ASP A 194 22.76 0.47 8.82
C ASP A 194 22.44 1.96 8.74
N LEU A 195 23.31 2.77 9.28
CA LEU A 195 23.20 4.22 9.25
C LEU A 195 24.01 4.80 8.08
N ALA A 196 23.63 6.00 7.63
CA ALA A 196 24.27 6.66 6.50
C ALA A 196 25.76 6.96 6.71
N ASN A 197 26.21 7.07 7.97
CA ASN A 197 27.62 7.21 8.35
C ASN A 197 28.40 5.87 8.36
N GLY A 198 27.76 4.79 7.92
CA GLY A 198 28.36 3.46 7.81
C GLY A 198 28.45 2.69 9.12
N VAL A 199 27.76 3.12 10.17
CA VAL A 199 27.67 2.37 11.43
C VAL A 199 26.54 1.34 11.33
N THR A 200 26.84 0.08 11.66
CA THR A 200 25.83 -0.98 11.80
C THR A 200 25.40 -1.11 13.25
N VAL A 201 24.09 -1.08 13.51
CA VAL A 201 23.49 -1.30 14.84
C VAL A 201 22.83 -2.68 14.91
N ARG A 202 23.31 -3.56 15.79
CA ARG A 202 22.80 -4.92 15.97
C ARG A 202 21.88 -4.96 17.18
N LEU A 203 20.57 -5.09 16.93
CA LEU A 203 19.56 -5.17 17.99
C LEU A 203 19.27 -6.61 18.43
N GLY A 204 19.50 -7.60 17.53
CA GLY A 204 19.22 -9.00 17.81
C GLY A 204 17.74 -9.35 17.74
N ARG A 205 17.36 -10.51 18.31
CA ARG A 205 16.04 -11.14 18.06
C ARG A 205 14.91 -10.69 18.99
N ARG A 206 15.22 -10.17 20.14
CA ARG A 206 14.23 -9.86 21.17
C ARG A 206 14.23 -8.38 21.48
N GLN A 207 13.07 -7.84 21.88
CA GLN A 207 12.95 -6.51 22.45
C GLN A 207 13.50 -5.42 21.53
N PHE A 208 13.08 -5.44 20.24
CA PHE A 208 13.53 -4.45 19.26
C PHE A 208 13.37 -3.02 19.81
N ASP A 209 12.17 -2.68 20.29
CA ASP A 209 11.84 -1.32 20.70
C ASP A 209 12.66 -0.88 21.92
N GLU A 210 12.78 -1.74 22.94
CA GLU A 210 13.58 -1.44 24.15
C GLU A 210 15.07 -1.26 23.81
N ARG A 211 15.61 -2.11 22.93
CA ARG A 211 17.02 -2.01 22.53
C ARG A 211 17.27 -0.82 21.62
N PHE A 212 16.32 -0.51 20.77
CA PHE A 212 16.39 0.70 19.97
C PHE A 212 16.27 1.95 20.85
N ASP A 213 15.43 1.95 21.87
CA ASP A 213 15.36 3.03 22.87
C ASP A 213 16.66 3.20 23.61
N LYS A 214 17.30 2.11 24.06
CA LYS A 214 18.65 2.16 24.65
C LYS A 214 19.70 2.70 23.68
N PHE A 215 19.63 2.33 22.41
CA PHE A 215 20.52 2.89 21.39
C PHE A 215 20.35 4.41 21.28
N ILE A 216 19.11 4.89 21.15
CA ILE A 216 18.80 6.31 21.05
C ILE A 216 19.29 7.08 22.32
N THR A 217 19.05 6.53 23.52
CA THR A 217 19.37 7.25 24.76
C THR A 217 20.84 7.18 25.16
N ALA A 218 21.51 6.05 24.91
CA ALA A 218 22.86 5.82 25.43
C ALA A 218 23.96 5.88 24.35
N ALA A 219 23.71 5.33 23.16
CA ALA A 219 24.75 5.16 22.14
C ALA A 219 24.73 6.24 21.06
N LEU A 220 23.56 6.85 20.80
CA LEU A 220 23.36 7.80 19.70
C LEU A 220 24.34 8.99 19.75
N LYS A 221 24.57 9.56 20.94
CA LYS A 221 25.51 10.67 21.13
C LYS A 221 26.94 10.29 20.71
N ILE A 222 27.35 9.05 20.99
CA ILE A 222 28.70 8.57 20.60
C ILE A 222 28.74 8.41 19.07
N VAL A 223 27.67 7.89 18.45
CA VAL A 223 27.57 7.72 16.99
C VAL A 223 27.61 9.07 16.26
N THR A 224 26.94 10.09 16.79
CA THR A 224 26.92 11.41 16.17
C THR A 224 28.27 12.13 16.29
N GLN A 225 29.03 11.85 17.35
CA GLN A 225 30.36 12.51 17.59
C GLN A 225 31.51 11.76 16.94
N ARG A 226 31.44 10.41 16.88
CA ARG A 226 32.54 9.54 16.47
C ARG A 226 32.13 8.44 15.48
N GLY A 227 31.09 8.70 14.69
CA GLY A 227 30.54 7.67 13.76
C GLY A 227 31.58 7.15 12.76
N ASP A 228 32.52 8.01 12.34
CA ASP A 228 33.55 7.62 11.37
C ASP A 228 34.54 6.58 11.92
N ASP A 229 34.74 6.55 13.22
CA ASP A 229 35.63 5.58 13.90
C ASP A 229 34.92 4.26 14.22
N ILE A 230 33.58 4.25 14.18
CA ILE A 230 32.75 3.09 14.61
C ILE A 230 32.37 2.23 13.43
N ALA A 231 32.64 0.93 13.51
CA ALA A 231 32.17 -0.06 12.56
C ALA A 231 30.76 -0.55 12.89
N TYR A 232 30.55 -0.92 14.17
CA TYR A 232 29.26 -1.38 14.63
C TYR A 232 29.00 -1.10 16.11
N ILE A 233 27.71 -1.09 16.48
CA ILE A 233 27.24 -1.09 17.88
C ILE A 233 26.39 -2.32 18.11
N ASP A 234 26.72 -3.10 19.13
CA ASP A 234 25.99 -4.29 19.50
C ASP A 234 25.14 -4.05 20.76
N MET A 235 23.83 -3.95 20.57
CA MET A 235 22.82 -3.72 21.62
C MET A 235 22.24 -5.01 22.21
N ARG A 236 22.80 -6.20 21.92
CA ARG A 236 22.27 -7.48 22.38
C ARG A 236 22.49 -7.75 23.86
N TYR A 237 23.39 -7.01 24.48
CA TYR A 237 23.71 -7.15 25.91
C TYR A 237 22.60 -6.56 26.80
N THR A 238 22.33 -7.23 27.92
CA THR A 238 21.25 -6.83 28.83
C THR A 238 21.53 -5.49 29.51
N ASN A 239 22.77 -5.29 30.00
CA ASN A 239 23.13 -4.14 30.85
C ASN A 239 24.01 -3.10 30.17
N GLY A 240 24.16 -3.15 28.83
CA GLY A 240 25.01 -2.22 28.10
C GLY A 240 25.02 -2.48 26.61
N PHE A 241 26.05 -2.00 25.95
CA PHE A 241 26.32 -2.25 24.55
C PHE A 241 27.81 -2.36 24.30
N ALA A 242 28.20 -3.00 23.21
CA ALA A 242 29.60 -3.04 22.76
C ALA A 242 29.79 -2.19 21.52
N ILE A 243 30.95 -1.54 21.40
CA ILE A 243 31.36 -0.77 20.23
C ILE A 243 32.49 -1.51 19.54
N GLY A 244 32.28 -1.84 18.26
CA GLY A 244 33.36 -2.27 17.38
C GLY A 244 33.93 -1.08 16.63
N TRP A 245 35.20 -0.81 16.82
CA TRP A 245 35.91 0.25 16.17
C TRP A 245 36.37 -0.17 14.76
N ARG A 246 36.43 0.75 13.82
CA ARG A 246 37.07 0.49 12.53
C ARG A 246 38.58 0.37 12.76
N SER A 247 39.15 -0.73 12.28
CA SER A 247 40.62 -0.85 12.25
C SER A 247 41.15 0.17 11.25
N THR A 248 41.77 1.21 11.73
CA THR A 248 42.70 1.98 10.91
C THR A 248 43.87 1.05 10.59
N ASN A 249 43.91 0.49 9.38
CA ASN A 249 45.11 -0.14 8.87
C ASN A 249 46.18 0.95 8.74
N SER A 250 46.83 1.31 9.84
CA SER A 250 48.16 1.89 9.77
C SER A 250 49.09 0.76 9.33
N ASN A 251 49.43 0.71 8.06
CA ASN A 251 50.59 0.04 7.53
C ASN A 251 51.86 0.69 8.08
N ASN A 252 51.98 0.76 9.41
CA ASN A 252 53.24 1.00 10.11
C ASN A 252 53.68 -0.31 10.74
N ASN A 253 54.00 -1.28 9.88
CA ASN A 253 54.96 -2.31 10.25
C ASN A 253 56.34 -1.64 10.19
N PRO A 254 57.00 -1.37 11.32
CA PRO A 254 58.40 -0.90 11.25
C PRO A 254 59.20 -1.98 10.52
N PRO A 255 60.16 -1.58 9.65
CA PRO A 255 60.95 -2.57 8.93
C PRO A 255 61.63 -3.47 9.97
N HIS A 256 61.43 -4.75 9.87
CA HIS A 256 62.14 -5.76 10.64
C HIS A 256 63.65 -5.49 10.39
N PRO A 257 64.49 -5.29 11.41
CA PRO A 257 65.93 -5.17 11.19
C PRO A 257 66.38 -6.49 10.58
N ALA A 258 67.01 -6.39 9.41
CA ALA A 258 67.62 -7.52 8.74
C ALA A 258 68.57 -8.21 9.71
N ALA A 259 68.32 -9.50 9.99
CA ALA A 259 69.21 -10.36 10.75
C ALA A 259 70.56 -10.38 10.03
N GLY A 260 71.54 -9.75 10.70
CA GLY A 260 72.92 -9.69 10.23
C GLY A 260 73.47 -11.10 10.03
N GLY A 261 73.83 -11.39 8.81
CA GLY A 261 74.56 -12.59 8.46
C GLY A 261 75.90 -12.60 9.21
N ASN A 262 76.06 -13.49 10.14
CA ASN A 262 77.33 -13.78 10.77
C ASN A 262 78.05 -14.84 9.90
N GLY A 263 79.00 -14.36 9.10
CA GLY A 263 79.93 -15.21 8.41
C GLY A 263 80.92 -15.80 9.40
N GLY A 264 80.79 -17.04 9.70
CA GLY A 264 81.77 -17.87 10.42
C GLY A 264 82.72 -18.54 9.49
N ARG A 265 83.95 -18.04 9.38
CA ARG A 265 85.08 -18.80 8.91
C ARG A 265 85.34 -19.91 9.91
N ASN A 266 85.77 -21.09 9.40
CA ASN A 266 87.05 -21.75 9.80
C ASN A 266 87.09 -23.10 9.13
N ALA A 267 88.19 -23.26 8.48
CA ALA A 267 89.32 -24.17 8.48
C ALA A 267 89.01 -25.60 8.00
#